data_f8143b72ea420c8caa73d54f53a0085b
#
_entry.id   f8143b72ea420c8caa73d54f53a0085b
#
_cell.length_a   1.000
_cell.length_b   1.000
_cell.length_c   1.000
_cell.angle_alpha   90.00
_cell.angle_beta   90.00
_cell.angle_gamma   90.00
#
_symmetry.space_group_name_H-M   'P 1'
#
loop_
_entity.id
_entity.type
_entity.pdbx_description
1 polymer ?
#
loop_
_entity_poly.entity_id
_entity_poly.type
_entity_poly.pdbx_seq_one_letter_code
_entity_poly.pdbx_strand_id
1 'polypeptide(L)'
;MLITEAHRVHGFLANNQWTDGANEILRLAGHDHKTKTKNEALGVARSLFQYLLDADDYLTAAALQWGEDFITEAESTKRVFSSLHRSSKVLFMGSSSMGKSYNAGIWMLLDYLRDPLYTGVKLSSVNEDQLKKQLFAHLANRYKSCVIPSQYDIQVRDSDMWMGIKEAGYEFGITGIPFKQSQETSGQLKGYKSQPVRLKPHPKFGKMSRLRILGDEGQNWPGGPFQDFNSLIASVSGADLVKIAVSFNPENTSCHVVQMAEPPDGWDPDDMDRLYDYEAKSGWLVCRLDASLCENVKQRRIVYPGMQTYEGFTGYLKAGGDSSAAYSCFARGWPPMKGSIWTVVPPTWPQEARGEAIFAETPTTCAAVDLAFAGQDTAQMSVGRWGLASGWRDHQNQIHDFLDRLDITKKRARHVLQIDQILPLQKSDNTVVMSEEIMGRCKMMKISPEWCAVDGTGYGFGVAGHLKKVFGDVFAISWNEKATERKILAEDQEGADAQAEGVMSEMWWAFRRWLDPNCKAVLINPIIPTNPIHTQLTARRYRNGKNGIKVESKDEYKSRNKTSPDEADSFVMLVHLIRKMADTLPGLVEQQVSGKRKRPQDGMHWVSVGKMVNTDEVDVLDGDKRESYDPQLQ
;
A
#
# COMPACT_ATOMS: atom_id res chain seq x y z
N MET A 1 14.35 4.27 36.85
CA MET A 1 12.97 4.86 36.86
C MET A 1 12.09 4.00 35.96
N LEU A 2 10.87 3.67 36.40
CA LEU A 2 9.89 3.01 35.55
C LEU A 2 9.19 4.02 34.65
N ILE A 3 8.65 3.58 33.48
CA ILE A 3 7.91 4.46 32.56
C ILE A 3 6.72 5.15 33.27
N THR A 4 5.99 4.43 34.14
CA THR A 4 4.89 4.99 34.92
C THR A 4 5.34 6.09 35.90
N GLU A 5 6.53 5.98 36.45
CA GLU A 5 7.14 7.02 37.30
C GLU A 5 7.53 8.24 36.45
N ALA A 6 8.06 8.01 35.24
CA ALA A 6 8.37 9.07 34.27
C ALA A 6 7.12 9.85 33.85
N HIS A 7 6.00 9.17 33.59
CA HIS A 7 4.70 9.83 33.31
C HIS A 7 4.23 10.69 34.49
N ARG A 8 4.38 10.21 35.72
CA ARG A 8 4.01 10.99 36.91
C ARG A 8 4.87 12.26 37.04
N VAL A 9 6.19 12.14 36.90
CA VAL A 9 7.10 13.29 36.91
C VAL A 9 6.75 14.26 35.79
N HIS A 10 6.51 13.76 34.57
CA HIS A 10 6.04 14.58 33.44
C HIS A 10 4.80 15.39 33.82
N GLY A 11 3.82 14.79 34.48
CA GLY A 11 2.60 15.48 34.91
C GLY A 11 2.88 16.71 35.80
N PHE A 12 3.84 16.63 36.71
CA PHE A 12 4.28 17.80 37.51
C PHE A 12 4.92 18.87 36.62
N LEU A 13 5.86 18.48 35.75
CA LEU A 13 6.60 19.42 34.90
C LEU A 13 5.68 20.12 33.88
N ALA A 14 4.78 19.40 33.27
CA ALA A 14 3.80 19.92 32.30
C ALA A 14 2.82 20.92 32.93
N ASN A 15 2.45 20.70 34.21
CA ASN A 15 1.61 21.61 34.97
C ASN A 15 2.40 22.76 35.64
N ASN A 16 3.65 22.98 35.23
CA ASN A 16 4.56 24.02 35.77
C ASN A 16 4.90 23.85 37.26
N GLN A 17 4.72 22.65 37.84
CA GLN A 17 5.05 22.27 39.20
C GLN A 17 6.49 21.73 39.28
N TRP A 18 7.46 22.57 38.88
CA TRP A 18 8.85 22.16 38.69
C TRP A 18 9.52 21.61 39.95
N THR A 19 9.30 22.27 41.11
CA THR A 19 9.87 21.82 42.39
C THR A 19 9.31 20.48 42.84
N ASP A 20 8.00 20.25 42.60
CA ASP A 20 7.37 19.00 42.95
C ASP A 20 7.88 17.85 42.07
N GLY A 21 7.98 18.10 40.77
CA GLY A 21 8.57 17.15 39.82
C GLY A 21 10.01 16.78 40.14
N ALA A 22 10.85 17.79 40.45
CA ALA A 22 12.24 17.55 40.81
C ALA A 22 12.39 16.83 42.17
N ASN A 23 11.56 17.16 43.15
CA ASN A 23 11.55 16.48 44.43
C ASN A 23 11.10 15.02 44.31
N GLU A 24 10.17 14.73 43.39
CA GLU A 24 9.79 13.35 43.07
C GLU A 24 10.96 12.59 42.42
N ILE A 25 11.69 13.22 41.48
CA ILE A 25 12.90 12.63 40.89
C ILE A 25 13.92 12.27 41.99
N LEU A 26 14.21 13.22 42.91
CA LEU A 26 15.16 13.01 43.99
C LEU A 26 14.70 11.91 44.94
N ARG A 27 13.40 11.88 45.28
CA ARG A 27 12.80 10.81 46.09
C ARG A 27 12.98 9.43 45.45
N LEU A 28 12.71 9.32 44.13
CA LEU A 28 12.89 8.07 43.38
C LEU A 28 14.36 7.63 43.32
N ALA A 29 15.28 8.59 43.33
CA ALA A 29 16.72 8.33 43.40
C ALA A 29 17.25 8.08 44.82
N GLY A 30 16.40 8.12 45.85
CA GLY A 30 16.79 7.89 47.24
C GLY A 30 17.49 9.08 47.92
N HIS A 31 17.28 10.31 47.42
CA HIS A 31 17.83 11.52 48.01
C HIS A 31 16.82 12.25 48.89
N ASP A 32 17.24 12.66 50.05
CA ASP A 32 16.43 13.44 51.03
C ASP A 32 16.47 14.96 50.77
N HIS A 33 17.36 15.41 49.90
CA HIS A 33 17.47 16.82 49.54
C HIS A 33 16.24 17.30 48.72
N LYS A 34 15.78 18.53 49.00
CA LYS A 34 14.66 19.15 48.29
C LYS A 34 15.12 20.40 47.54
N THR A 35 14.69 20.49 46.26
CA THR A 35 14.87 21.71 45.49
C THR A 35 13.90 22.80 45.96
N LYS A 36 14.36 24.04 45.99
CA LYS A 36 13.57 25.19 46.44
C LYS A 36 13.24 26.18 45.34
N THR A 37 14.00 26.16 44.25
CA THR A 37 13.84 27.09 43.15
C THR A 37 13.55 26.35 41.83
N LYS A 38 12.91 27.04 40.91
CA LYS A 38 12.66 26.51 39.57
C LYS A 38 13.96 26.17 38.81
N ASN A 39 15.03 26.96 39.01
CA ASN A 39 16.31 26.72 38.35
C ASN A 39 17.00 25.46 38.88
N GLU A 40 16.97 25.21 40.19
CA GLU A 40 17.45 23.96 40.76
C GLU A 40 16.65 22.78 40.23
N ALA A 41 15.31 22.90 40.23
CA ALA A 41 14.41 21.87 39.71
C ALA A 41 14.66 21.56 38.22
N LEU A 42 14.88 22.57 37.41
CA LEU A 42 15.24 22.42 36.00
C LEU A 42 16.60 21.70 35.85
N GLY A 43 17.56 22.01 36.69
CA GLY A 43 18.86 21.32 36.72
C GLY A 43 18.70 19.82 37.02
N VAL A 44 17.89 19.46 38.02
CA VAL A 44 17.59 18.06 38.37
C VAL A 44 16.89 17.33 37.22
N ALA A 45 15.87 17.94 36.63
CA ALA A 45 15.14 17.35 35.50
C ALA A 45 16.04 17.13 34.26
N ARG A 46 16.89 18.09 33.93
CA ARG A 46 17.88 17.97 32.84
C ARG A 46 18.90 16.87 33.12
N SER A 47 19.38 16.77 34.34
CA SER A 47 20.36 15.73 34.74
C SER A 47 19.75 14.33 34.61
N LEU A 48 18.50 14.14 35.04
CA LEU A 48 17.80 12.87 34.86
C LEU A 48 17.60 12.56 33.39
N PHE A 49 17.11 13.52 32.61
CA PHE A 49 16.89 13.31 31.17
C PHE A 49 18.19 12.91 30.47
N GLN A 50 19.29 13.63 30.75
CA GLN A 50 20.61 13.27 30.19
C GLN A 50 21.07 11.88 30.65
N TYR A 51 20.88 11.54 31.90
CA TYR A 51 21.20 10.21 32.42
C TYR A 51 20.44 9.10 31.68
N LEU A 52 19.14 9.28 31.45
CA LEU A 52 18.33 8.31 30.70
C LEU A 52 18.83 8.15 29.25
N LEU A 53 19.17 9.26 28.59
CA LEU A 53 19.75 9.23 27.24
C LEU A 53 21.12 8.53 27.21
N ASP A 54 21.97 8.77 28.22
CA ASP A 54 23.30 8.16 28.33
C ASP A 54 23.24 6.67 28.69
N ALA A 55 22.18 6.26 29.40
CA ALA A 55 21.86 4.87 29.69
C ALA A 55 21.14 4.14 28.56
N ASP A 56 20.92 4.80 27.40
CA ASP A 56 20.14 4.29 26.27
C ASP A 56 18.66 3.95 26.61
N ASP A 57 18.12 4.49 27.72
CA ASP A 57 16.72 4.32 28.12
C ASP A 57 15.81 5.38 27.49
N TYR A 58 15.71 5.33 26.16
CA TYR A 58 14.99 6.33 25.36
C TYR A 58 13.46 6.23 25.52
N LEU A 59 12.92 5.08 25.90
CA LEU A 59 11.48 4.97 26.18
C LEU A 59 11.10 5.74 27.44
N THR A 60 11.87 5.58 28.52
CA THR A 60 11.66 6.34 29.76
C THR A 60 11.95 7.83 29.54
N ALA A 61 12.97 8.17 28.74
CA ALA A 61 13.25 9.56 28.36
C ALA A 61 12.08 10.18 27.58
N ALA A 62 11.47 9.44 26.66
CA ALA A 62 10.28 9.88 25.91
C ALA A 62 9.07 10.09 26.83
N ALA A 63 8.81 9.16 27.75
CA ALA A 63 7.75 9.29 28.74
C ALA A 63 7.95 10.51 29.66
N LEU A 64 9.20 10.79 30.02
CA LEU A 64 9.55 11.97 30.83
C LEU A 64 9.32 13.27 30.06
N GLN A 65 9.59 13.30 28.74
CA GLN A 65 9.44 14.50 27.91
C GLN A 65 8.01 14.77 27.47
N TRP A 66 7.24 13.74 27.14
CA TRP A 66 5.95 13.90 26.45
C TRP A 66 4.78 13.22 27.17
N GLY A 67 5.02 12.49 28.27
CA GLY A 67 3.98 11.81 29.02
C GLY A 67 3.16 10.86 28.15
N GLU A 68 1.84 10.90 28.31
CA GLU A 68 0.90 10.09 27.55
C GLU A 68 0.72 10.53 26.09
N ASP A 69 1.22 11.72 25.72
CA ASP A 69 1.20 12.20 24.34
C ASP A 69 2.13 11.40 23.40
N PHE A 70 3.02 10.58 23.98
CA PHE A 70 3.83 9.63 23.23
C PHE A 70 3.56 8.20 23.70
N ILE A 71 3.18 7.34 22.76
CA ILE A 71 2.79 5.96 23.05
C ILE A 71 4.04 5.11 23.25
N THR A 72 4.50 4.98 24.51
CA THR A 72 5.66 4.16 24.88
C THR A 72 5.32 2.68 25.00
N GLU A 73 4.07 2.35 25.34
CA GLU A 73 3.65 0.98 25.66
C GLU A 73 3.35 0.11 24.44
N ALA A 74 3.11 0.71 23.27
CA ALA A 74 2.84 -0.05 22.05
C ALA A 74 4.03 -0.96 21.68
N GLU A 75 3.72 -2.20 21.34
CA GLU A 75 4.73 -3.20 20.95
C GLU A 75 5.58 -2.72 19.78
N SER A 76 4.97 -2.06 18.79
CA SER A 76 5.68 -1.49 17.65
C SER A 76 6.71 -0.43 18.06
N THR A 77 6.37 0.44 19.04
CA THR A 77 7.28 1.46 19.57
C THR A 77 8.48 0.80 20.24
N LYS A 78 8.23 -0.17 21.14
CA LYS A 78 9.29 -0.91 21.86
C LYS A 78 10.23 -1.61 20.89
N ARG A 79 9.70 -2.25 19.85
CA ARG A 79 10.48 -2.98 18.84
C ARG A 79 11.33 -2.04 17.98
N VAL A 80 10.77 -0.91 17.52
CA VAL A 80 11.54 0.09 16.76
C VAL A 80 12.71 0.62 17.59
N PHE A 81 12.47 1.00 18.85
CA PHE A 81 13.51 1.51 19.73
C PHE A 81 14.59 0.44 20.02
N SER A 82 14.18 -0.77 20.37
CA SER A 82 15.11 -1.88 20.61
C SER A 82 15.98 -2.19 19.38
N SER A 83 15.39 -2.18 18.18
CA SER A 83 16.13 -2.47 16.94
C SER A 83 17.22 -1.41 16.65
N LEU A 84 16.92 -0.13 16.88
CA LEU A 84 17.88 0.96 16.71
C LEU A 84 18.99 0.95 17.78
N HIS A 85 18.72 0.42 18.98
CA HIS A 85 19.78 0.20 19.96
C HIS A 85 20.71 -0.95 19.55
N ARG A 86 20.14 -2.07 19.10
CA ARG A 86 20.89 -3.30 18.81
C ARG A 86 21.72 -3.24 17.53
N SER A 87 21.28 -2.47 16.51
CA SER A 87 21.95 -2.48 15.21
C SER A 87 22.25 -1.08 14.66
N SER A 88 23.33 -1.00 13.89
CA SER A 88 23.67 0.20 13.09
C SER A 88 22.94 0.26 11.75
N LYS A 89 22.33 -0.84 11.30
CA LYS A 89 21.64 -0.99 10.03
C LYS A 89 20.29 -1.65 10.25
N VAL A 90 19.21 -0.89 10.12
CA VAL A 90 17.86 -1.38 10.40
C VAL A 90 16.92 -1.12 9.23
N LEU A 91 16.17 -2.13 8.86
CA LEU A 91 15.07 -2.06 7.91
C LEU A 91 13.74 -2.22 8.66
N PHE A 92 12.95 -1.16 8.70
CA PHE A 92 11.60 -1.18 9.26
C PHE A 92 10.61 -1.56 8.16
N MET A 93 10.45 -2.85 7.96
CA MET A 93 9.48 -3.41 7.04
C MET A 93 8.14 -3.56 7.75
N GLY A 94 7.03 -3.18 7.11
CA GLY A 94 5.77 -3.45 7.80
C GLY A 94 4.53 -2.84 7.16
N SER A 95 3.41 -3.18 7.78
CA SER A 95 2.09 -2.70 7.41
C SER A 95 1.94 -1.18 7.58
N SER A 96 0.90 -0.63 6.96
CA SER A 96 0.58 0.79 7.08
C SER A 96 0.16 1.15 8.50
N SER A 97 0.38 2.42 8.90
CA SER A 97 -0.06 2.97 10.19
C SER A 97 0.46 2.21 11.44
N MET A 98 1.65 1.62 11.35
CA MET A 98 2.33 0.98 12.51
C MET A 98 3.37 1.88 13.17
N GLY A 99 3.44 3.14 12.79
CA GLY A 99 4.35 4.12 13.39
C GLY A 99 5.83 3.93 13.04
N LYS A 100 6.17 3.22 11.94
CA LYS A 100 7.56 2.94 11.52
C LYS A 100 8.43 4.20 11.51
N SER A 101 8.14 5.12 10.62
CA SER A 101 8.93 6.35 10.40
C SER A 101 8.82 7.31 11.58
N TYR A 102 7.63 7.39 12.18
CA TYR A 102 7.39 8.26 13.34
C TYR A 102 8.23 7.84 14.55
N ASN A 103 8.16 6.56 14.98
CA ASN A 103 8.90 6.07 16.12
C ASN A 103 10.43 6.09 15.89
N ALA A 104 10.88 5.74 14.68
CA ALA A 104 12.28 5.86 14.31
C ALA A 104 12.75 7.33 14.34
N GLY A 105 11.93 8.26 13.88
CA GLY A 105 12.21 9.69 13.96
C GLY A 105 12.33 10.19 15.42
N ILE A 106 11.42 9.78 16.31
CA ILE A 106 11.49 10.13 17.74
C ILE A 106 12.76 9.56 18.39
N TRP A 107 13.11 8.33 18.06
CA TRP A 107 14.38 7.76 18.52
C TRP A 107 15.58 8.60 18.05
N MET A 108 15.60 9.02 16.76
CA MET A 108 16.65 9.89 16.22
C MET A 108 16.69 11.26 16.89
N LEU A 109 15.53 11.82 17.24
CA LEU A 109 15.43 13.08 17.98
C LEU A 109 16.05 12.95 19.38
N LEU A 110 15.72 11.89 20.13
CA LEU A 110 16.29 11.62 21.44
C LEU A 110 17.80 11.41 21.37
N ASP A 111 18.26 10.65 20.38
CA ASP A 111 19.69 10.41 20.16
C ASP A 111 20.45 11.68 19.75
N TYR A 112 19.79 12.59 19.01
CA TYR A 112 20.30 13.94 18.73
C TYR A 112 20.39 14.75 20.04
N LEU A 113 19.34 14.78 20.86
CA LEU A 113 19.31 15.53 22.12
C LEU A 113 20.33 15.02 23.15
N ARG A 114 20.75 13.76 23.05
CA ARG A 114 21.84 13.20 23.87
C ARG A 114 23.15 13.96 23.68
N ASP A 115 23.46 14.34 22.41
CA ASP A 115 24.74 14.97 22.07
C ASP A 115 24.62 15.88 20.84
N PRO A 116 23.90 17.00 20.99
CA PRO A 116 23.52 17.83 19.84
C PRO A 116 24.66 18.57 19.16
N LEU A 117 25.82 18.74 19.84
CA LEU A 117 27.01 19.37 19.25
C LEU A 117 27.77 18.46 18.28
N TYR A 118 27.55 17.15 18.35
CA TYR A 118 28.34 16.16 17.62
C TYR A 118 27.48 15.17 16.79
N THR A 119 26.17 15.38 16.77
CA THR A 119 25.25 14.47 16.08
C THR A 119 24.61 15.17 14.89
N GLY A 120 24.81 14.60 13.70
CA GLY A 120 24.07 14.97 12.49
C GLY A 120 22.99 13.91 12.19
N VAL A 121 21.75 14.32 12.04
CA VAL A 121 20.64 13.48 11.62
C VAL A 121 20.18 13.89 10.23
N LYS A 122 20.10 12.94 9.31
CA LYS A 122 19.64 13.16 7.93
C LYS A 122 18.35 12.40 7.71
N LEU A 123 17.27 13.15 7.51
CA LEU A 123 15.95 12.61 7.17
C LEU A 123 15.80 12.63 5.66
N SER A 124 15.34 11.55 5.06
CA SER A 124 15.23 11.48 3.61
C SER A 124 13.95 10.77 3.15
N SER A 125 13.39 11.27 2.04
CA SER A 125 12.27 10.67 1.32
C SER A 125 12.33 11.11 -0.15
N VAL A 126 11.67 10.41 -1.05
CA VAL A 126 11.56 10.78 -2.48
C VAL A 126 10.62 11.95 -2.72
N ASN A 127 9.72 12.23 -1.79
CA ASN A 127 8.77 13.33 -1.88
C ASN A 127 9.15 14.42 -0.87
N GLU A 128 9.57 15.58 -1.38
CA GLU A 128 9.99 16.73 -0.56
C GLU A 128 8.82 17.26 0.30
N ASP A 129 7.62 17.34 -0.24
CA ASP A 129 6.44 17.79 0.49
C ASP A 129 6.09 16.85 1.65
N GLN A 130 6.18 15.56 1.43
CA GLN A 130 5.97 14.54 2.46
C GLN A 130 7.06 14.61 3.53
N LEU A 131 8.31 14.72 3.12
CA LEU A 131 9.44 14.89 4.04
C LEU A 131 9.24 16.12 4.93
N LYS A 132 8.89 17.26 4.33
CA LYS A 132 8.70 18.51 5.05
C LYS A 132 7.47 18.50 5.97
N LYS A 133 6.30 18.12 5.43
CA LYS A 133 5.01 18.23 6.13
C LYS A 133 4.76 17.10 7.12
N GLN A 134 5.32 15.91 6.88
CA GLN A 134 5.09 14.74 7.72
C GLN A 134 6.30 14.46 8.63
N LEU A 135 7.44 14.06 8.08
CA LEU A 135 8.54 13.60 8.90
C LEU A 135 9.23 14.74 9.67
N PHE A 136 9.69 15.78 8.97
CA PHE A 136 10.40 16.90 9.63
C PHE A 136 9.49 17.69 10.56
N ALA A 137 8.29 18.07 10.10
CA ALA A 137 7.33 18.83 10.91
C ALA A 137 6.93 18.08 12.19
N HIS A 138 6.75 16.75 12.13
CA HIS A 138 6.47 15.96 13.32
C HIS A 138 7.60 16.03 14.35
N LEU A 139 8.86 15.90 13.93
CA LEU A 139 10.01 15.99 14.83
C LEU A 139 10.18 17.40 15.41
N ALA A 140 10.02 18.42 14.58
CA ALA A 140 10.07 19.80 15.01
C ALA A 140 8.99 20.13 16.05
N ASN A 141 7.76 19.66 15.83
CA ASN A 141 6.66 19.83 16.78
C ASN A 141 6.90 19.07 18.08
N ARG A 142 7.43 17.83 18.00
CA ARG A 142 7.80 17.07 19.20
C ARG A 142 8.91 17.75 19.98
N TYR A 143 9.91 18.31 19.33
CA TYR A 143 10.93 19.10 20.02
C TYR A 143 10.31 20.35 20.69
N LYS A 144 9.45 21.09 20.01
CA LYS A 144 8.77 22.27 20.57
C LYS A 144 7.86 21.92 21.77
N SER A 145 7.34 20.69 21.84
CA SER A 145 6.51 20.22 22.95
C SER A 145 7.31 19.57 24.10
N CYS A 146 8.64 19.58 24.06
CA CYS A 146 9.45 19.06 25.16
C CYS A 146 9.19 19.84 26.45
N VAL A 147 8.79 19.17 27.54
CA VAL A 147 8.59 19.83 28.84
C VAL A 147 9.91 20.20 29.50
N ILE A 148 10.98 19.42 29.29
CA ILE A 148 12.35 19.72 29.75
C ILE A 148 13.09 20.39 28.61
N PRO A 149 13.31 21.72 28.64
CA PRO A 149 14.02 22.43 27.60
C PRO A 149 15.49 22.03 27.55
N SER A 150 16.05 21.94 26.35
CA SER A 150 17.48 21.71 26.15
C SER A 150 18.32 22.75 26.89
N GLN A 151 19.54 22.39 27.28
CA GLN A 151 20.53 23.35 27.76
C GLN A 151 21.18 24.17 26.62
N TYR A 152 20.98 23.73 25.38
CA TYR A 152 21.50 24.39 24.19
C TYR A 152 20.39 25.16 23.46
N ASP A 153 20.76 26.25 22.77
CA ASP A 153 19.87 27.02 21.92
C ASP A 153 19.66 26.28 20.57
N ILE A 154 18.72 25.33 20.56
CA ILE A 154 18.36 24.57 19.38
C ILE A 154 17.28 25.36 18.61
N GLN A 155 17.64 25.85 17.42
CA GLN A 155 16.75 26.56 16.52
C GLN A 155 16.06 25.62 15.55
N VAL A 156 14.81 25.94 15.20
CA VAL A 156 14.02 25.22 14.18
C VAL A 156 13.78 26.15 13.01
N ARG A 157 14.13 25.71 11.79
CA ARG A 157 13.94 26.43 10.53
C ARG A 157 13.13 25.58 9.58
N ASP A 158 11.83 25.80 9.58
CA ASP A 158 10.88 25.00 8.79
C ASP A 158 11.09 25.17 7.27
N SER A 159 11.56 26.36 6.80
CA SER A 159 11.87 26.61 5.39
C SER A 159 12.96 25.69 4.86
N ASP A 160 14.00 25.49 5.67
CA ASP A 160 15.23 24.80 5.29
C ASP A 160 15.22 23.34 5.74
N MET A 161 14.11 22.89 6.38
CA MET A 161 14.01 21.59 7.05
C MET A 161 15.24 21.32 7.92
N TRP A 162 15.61 22.29 8.76
CA TRP A 162 16.76 22.18 9.64
C TRP A 162 16.40 22.51 11.08
N MET A 163 16.90 21.69 12.00
CA MET A 163 16.81 21.92 13.43
C MET A 163 18.16 21.62 14.07
N GLY A 164 18.74 22.61 14.76
CA GLY A 164 20.07 22.42 15.34
C GLY A 164 20.62 23.64 16.06
N ILE A 165 21.88 23.54 16.48
CA ILE A 165 22.63 24.59 17.13
C ILE A 165 23.44 25.33 16.07
N LYS A 166 23.19 26.63 15.89
CA LYS A 166 23.83 27.43 14.83
C LYS A 166 25.36 27.40 14.91
N GLU A 167 25.90 27.49 16.11
CA GLU A 167 27.34 27.52 16.38
C GLU A 167 28.03 26.18 16.10
N ALA A 168 27.26 25.06 16.13
CA ALA A 168 27.78 23.74 15.79
C ALA A 168 27.97 23.54 14.28
N GLY A 169 27.25 24.30 13.46
CA GLY A 169 27.27 24.21 12.00
C GLY A 169 26.09 23.38 11.46
N TYR A 170 25.79 23.59 10.17
CA TYR A 170 24.63 22.93 9.52
C TYR A 170 24.80 21.43 9.30
N GLU A 171 26.01 20.90 9.35
CA GLU A 171 26.28 19.47 9.30
C GLU A 171 25.78 18.73 10.53
N PHE A 172 25.74 19.40 11.69
CA PHE A 172 25.16 18.92 12.93
C PHE A 172 23.72 19.45 13.05
N GLY A 173 22.86 18.61 13.57
CA GLY A 173 21.44 18.91 13.63
C GLY A 173 20.61 17.92 12.80
N ILE A 174 19.31 18.12 12.84
CA ILE A 174 18.36 17.31 12.07
C ILE A 174 18.04 18.05 10.77
N THR A 175 18.31 17.42 9.62
CA THR A 175 18.18 18.05 8.29
C THR A 175 17.35 17.15 7.37
N GLY A 176 16.34 17.72 6.70
CA GLY A 176 15.62 17.06 5.61
C GLY A 176 16.41 17.12 4.29
N ILE A 177 16.56 15.99 3.63
CA ILE A 177 17.25 15.84 2.34
C ILE A 177 16.35 15.06 1.39
N PRO A 178 15.60 15.72 0.48
CA PRO A 178 14.78 15.01 -0.49
C PRO A 178 15.65 14.35 -1.55
N PHE A 179 15.32 13.10 -1.90
CA PHE A 179 15.91 12.43 -3.05
C PHE A 179 15.14 12.77 -4.32
N LYS A 180 15.87 13.25 -5.35
CA LYS A 180 15.28 13.38 -6.69
C LYS A 180 15.18 11.99 -7.33
N GLN A 181 14.06 11.68 -7.97
CA GLN A 181 13.80 10.39 -8.64
C GLN A 181 14.70 10.09 -9.85
N SER A 182 15.62 10.98 -10.24
CA SER A 182 16.53 10.72 -11.37
C SER A 182 17.57 9.67 -10.99
N GLN A 183 17.85 8.75 -11.91
CA GLN A 183 18.81 7.64 -11.74
C GLN A 183 20.25 8.08 -11.40
N GLU A 184 20.57 9.36 -11.54
CA GLU A 184 21.90 9.94 -11.31
C GLU A 184 22.17 10.36 -9.86
N THR A 185 21.26 10.08 -8.94
CA THR A 185 21.38 10.50 -7.53
C THR A 185 22.32 9.64 -6.67
N SER A 186 23.14 8.77 -7.29
CA SER A 186 24.27 8.16 -6.59
C SER A 186 25.28 9.27 -6.24
N GLY A 187 25.50 9.51 -4.95
CA GLY A 187 26.48 10.49 -4.50
C GLY A 187 25.96 11.56 -3.53
N GLN A 188 24.65 11.77 -3.42
CA GLN A 188 24.10 12.76 -2.48
C GLN A 188 24.44 12.42 -1.02
N LEU A 189 24.50 11.15 -0.67
CA LEU A 189 24.86 10.69 0.67
C LEU A 189 26.37 10.49 0.86
N LYS A 190 27.15 10.35 -0.21
CA LYS A 190 28.61 10.15 -0.12
C LYS A 190 29.36 11.32 0.54
N GLY A 191 28.79 12.52 0.48
CA GLY A 191 29.34 13.71 1.14
C GLY A 191 29.14 13.75 2.66
N TYR A 192 28.20 12.96 3.20
CA TYR A 192 27.86 12.95 4.64
C TYR A 192 28.66 11.90 5.41
N LYS A 193 29.98 11.92 5.25
CA LYS A 193 30.86 11.13 6.11
C LYS A 193 30.85 11.75 7.50
N SER A 194 31.01 10.93 8.55
CA SER A 194 31.25 11.46 9.89
C SER A 194 32.51 12.32 9.81
N GLN A 195 32.33 13.62 10.00
CA GLN A 195 33.41 14.58 9.89
C GLN A 195 34.28 14.56 11.14
N PRO A 196 35.59 14.75 11.03
CA PRO A 196 36.42 15.06 12.18
C PRO A 196 35.86 16.31 12.85
N VAL A 197 35.71 16.26 14.17
CA VAL A 197 35.23 17.43 14.93
C VAL A 197 36.22 18.57 14.77
N ARG A 198 35.77 19.65 14.14
CA ARG A 198 36.64 20.84 13.86
C ARG A 198 36.93 21.64 15.11
N LEU A 199 36.03 21.62 16.10
CA LEU A 199 36.07 22.51 17.25
C LEU A 199 36.57 21.86 18.52
N LYS A 200 36.05 20.67 18.89
CA LYS A 200 36.46 19.91 20.08
C LYS A 200 36.31 18.41 19.81
N PRO A 201 37.21 17.57 20.36
CA PRO A 201 37.03 16.14 20.30
C PRO A 201 35.74 15.71 21.03
N HIS A 202 35.01 14.76 20.46
CA HIS A 202 33.86 14.17 21.14
C HIS A 202 34.35 13.42 22.40
N PRO A 203 33.78 13.63 23.58
CA PRO A 203 34.25 13.03 24.84
C PRO A 203 34.34 11.50 24.78
N LYS A 204 33.39 10.84 24.12
CA LYS A 204 33.32 9.38 24.00
C LYS A 204 34.05 8.85 22.76
N PHE A 205 33.96 9.56 21.61
CA PHE A 205 34.44 9.07 20.30
C PHE A 205 35.66 9.84 19.76
N GLY A 206 36.27 10.66 20.60
CA GLY A 206 37.42 11.45 20.18
C GLY A 206 37.07 12.55 19.17
N LYS A 207 37.71 12.51 17.98
CA LYS A 207 37.51 13.51 16.93
C LYS A 207 36.37 13.22 15.98
N MET A 208 35.64 12.11 16.15
CA MET A 208 34.58 11.68 15.21
C MET A 208 33.21 12.15 15.67
N SER A 209 32.42 12.66 14.75
CA SER A 209 31.01 12.97 14.95
C SER A 209 30.13 11.73 14.77
N ARG A 210 28.91 11.82 15.28
CA ARG A 210 27.87 10.78 15.13
C ARG A 210 26.97 11.12 13.95
N LEU A 211 26.69 10.17 13.09
CA LEU A 211 25.78 10.31 11.94
C LEU A 211 24.59 9.38 12.08
N ARG A 212 23.39 9.92 11.88
CA ARG A 212 22.13 9.21 11.86
C ARG A 212 21.42 9.46 10.54
N ILE A 213 20.90 8.42 9.91
CA ILE A 213 20.16 8.53 8.66
C ILE A 213 18.83 7.80 8.84
N LEU A 214 17.74 8.50 8.57
CA LEU A 214 16.40 7.93 8.51
C LEU A 214 15.83 8.13 7.12
N GLY A 215 15.63 7.03 6.42
CA GLY A 215 14.94 6.98 5.15
C GLY A 215 13.49 6.60 5.30
N ASP A 216 12.61 7.29 4.59
CA ASP A 216 11.18 6.99 4.55
C ASP A 216 10.74 6.63 3.14
N GLU A 217 9.69 5.78 3.02
CA GLU A 217 9.17 5.29 1.74
C GLU A 217 10.24 4.61 0.87
N GLY A 218 11.09 3.79 1.50
CA GLY A 218 12.22 3.12 0.85
C GLY A 218 11.87 2.27 -0.37
N GLN A 219 10.62 1.79 -0.49
CA GLN A 219 10.14 1.05 -1.66
C GLN A 219 10.12 1.90 -2.94
N ASN A 220 10.09 3.22 -2.81
CA ASN A 220 10.08 4.17 -3.92
C ASN A 220 11.48 4.66 -4.29
N TRP A 221 12.52 4.23 -3.59
CA TRP A 221 13.89 4.71 -3.79
C TRP A 221 14.56 3.99 -4.95
N PRO A 222 15.35 4.71 -5.77
CA PRO A 222 16.24 4.09 -6.74
C PRO A 222 17.39 3.34 -6.02
N GLY A 223 18.08 2.45 -6.74
CA GLY A 223 19.15 1.63 -6.16
C GLY A 223 20.40 2.39 -5.71
N GLY A 224 20.65 3.58 -6.25
CA GLY A 224 21.84 4.39 -5.95
C GLY A 224 22.03 4.73 -4.47
N PRO A 225 21.03 5.25 -3.74
CA PRO A 225 21.13 5.55 -2.31
C PRO A 225 21.52 4.35 -1.44
N PHE A 226 21.07 3.14 -1.77
CA PHE A 226 21.44 1.93 -1.03
C PHE A 226 22.91 1.54 -1.23
N GLN A 227 23.48 1.80 -2.41
CA GLN A 227 24.93 1.64 -2.67
C GLN A 227 25.74 2.68 -1.89
N ASP A 228 25.22 3.91 -1.78
CA ASP A 228 25.84 4.97 -0.98
C ASP A 228 25.88 4.62 0.50
N PHE A 229 24.83 3.97 1.05
CA PHE A 229 24.80 3.49 2.43
C PHE A 229 25.92 2.47 2.70
N ASN A 230 26.08 1.50 1.83
CA ASN A 230 27.14 0.51 1.97
C ASN A 230 28.54 1.16 1.94
N SER A 231 28.75 2.12 1.04
CA SER A 231 30.00 2.88 0.96
C SER A 231 30.25 3.73 2.20
N LEU A 232 29.18 4.35 2.75
CA LEU A 232 29.26 5.16 3.94
C LEU A 232 29.64 4.34 5.16
N ILE A 233 28.99 3.19 5.36
CA ILE A 233 29.26 2.27 6.46
C ILE A 233 30.68 1.72 6.37
N ALA A 234 31.13 1.32 5.17
CA ALA A 234 32.48 0.80 4.95
C ALA A 234 33.58 1.83 5.23
N SER A 235 33.26 3.14 5.09
CA SER A 235 34.22 4.22 5.31
C SER A 235 34.34 4.71 6.75
N VAL A 236 33.47 4.24 7.65
CA VAL A 236 33.42 4.67 9.06
C VAL A 236 33.61 3.46 9.96
N SER A 237 34.65 3.50 10.77
CA SER A 237 34.90 2.46 11.79
C SER A 237 34.07 2.72 13.05
N GLY A 238 33.25 1.75 13.41
CA GLY A 238 32.46 1.75 14.65
C GLY A 238 30.95 1.89 14.43
N ALA A 239 30.22 0.88 14.87
CA ALA A 239 28.76 0.79 14.74
C ALA A 239 28.01 1.92 15.44
N ASP A 240 28.59 2.49 16.52
CA ASP A 240 27.96 3.57 17.28
C ASP A 240 28.06 4.94 16.60
N LEU A 241 29.01 5.12 15.67
CA LEU A 241 29.21 6.39 14.97
C LEU A 241 28.20 6.60 13.84
N VAL A 242 27.75 5.53 13.21
CA VAL A 242 26.76 5.60 12.13
C VAL A 242 25.60 4.66 12.42
N LYS A 243 24.38 5.20 12.36
CA LYS A 243 23.15 4.40 12.36
C LYS A 243 22.29 4.78 11.17
N ILE A 244 21.82 3.78 10.45
CA ILE A 244 20.98 3.95 9.27
C ILE A 244 19.71 3.14 9.45
N ALA A 245 18.57 3.78 9.28
CA ALA A 245 17.26 3.17 9.31
C ALA A 245 16.51 3.50 8.02
N VAL A 246 15.80 2.53 7.45
CA VAL A 246 14.91 2.76 6.30
C VAL A 246 13.56 2.13 6.59
N SER A 247 12.50 2.92 6.51
CA SER A 247 11.12 2.46 6.64
C SER A 247 10.47 2.28 5.27
N PHE A 248 9.70 1.21 5.11
CA PHE A 248 9.04 0.89 3.86
C PHE A 248 7.87 -0.08 4.04
N ASN A 249 6.99 -0.10 3.03
CA ASN A 249 6.00 -1.16 2.85
C ASN A 249 6.55 -2.15 1.81
N PRO A 250 6.47 -3.47 2.05
CA PRO A 250 7.06 -4.47 1.15
C PRO A 250 6.17 -4.73 -0.07
N GLU A 251 6.03 -3.73 -0.94
CA GLU A 251 5.07 -3.73 -2.05
C GLU A 251 5.43 -4.66 -3.20
N ASN A 252 6.72 -4.89 -3.40
CA ASN A 252 7.19 -5.68 -4.52
C ASN A 252 8.57 -6.25 -4.24
N THR A 253 8.74 -7.56 -4.40
CA THR A 253 10.02 -8.26 -4.23
C THR A 253 11.13 -7.79 -5.18
N SER A 254 10.81 -7.06 -6.25
CA SER A 254 11.79 -6.45 -7.13
C SER A 254 12.32 -5.09 -6.65
N CYS A 255 11.74 -4.48 -5.62
CA CYS A 255 12.25 -3.24 -5.03
C CYS A 255 13.57 -3.50 -4.30
N HIS A 256 14.55 -2.60 -4.45
CA HIS A 256 15.86 -2.76 -3.82
C HIS A 256 15.79 -2.97 -2.30
N VAL A 257 14.98 -2.18 -1.60
CA VAL A 257 14.84 -2.30 -0.15
C VAL A 257 14.22 -3.65 0.26
N VAL A 258 13.27 -4.18 -0.53
CA VAL A 258 12.66 -5.50 -0.27
C VAL A 258 13.66 -6.62 -0.53
N GLN A 259 14.49 -6.50 -1.58
CA GLN A 259 15.61 -7.45 -1.81
C GLN A 259 16.63 -7.41 -0.68
N MET A 260 16.92 -6.21 -0.13
CA MET A 260 17.81 -6.09 1.03
C MET A 260 17.23 -6.72 2.30
N ALA A 261 15.91 -6.76 2.41
CA ALA A 261 15.21 -7.37 3.56
C ALA A 261 14.98 -8.88 3.40
N GLU A 262 15.47 -9.51 2.34
CA GLU A 262 15.25 -10.93 2.09
C GLU A 262 15.83 -11.79 3.24
N PRO A 263 15.02 -12.69 3.84
CA PRO A 263 15.48 -13.63 4.86
C PRO A 263 16.60 -14.55 4.34
N PRO A 264 17.44 -15.12 5.22
CA PRO A 264 18.54 -16.02 4.81
C PRO A 264 18.09 -17.18 3.92
N ASP A 265 16.93 -17.76 4.20
CA ASP A 265 16.38 -18.89 3.45
C ASP A 265 15.47 -18.47 2.28
N GLY A 266 15.35 -17.16 2.02
CA GLY A 266 14.46 -16.59 1.02
C GLY A 266 13.09 -16.24 1.60
N TRP A 267 12.19 -15.77 0.73
CA TRP A 267 10.82 -15.46 1.11
C TRP A 267 9.96 -16.72 1.13
N ASP A 268 9.39 -17.07 2.28
CA ASP A 268 8.44 -18.18 2.45
C ASP A 268 7.11 -17.65 3.03
N PRO A 269 5.94 -18.00 2.47
CA PRO A 269 4.65 -17.63 3.02
C PRO A 269 4.47 -18.03 4.49
N ASP A 270 5.00 -19.20 4.88
CA ASP A 270 4.88 -19.74 6.24
C ASP A 270 5.67 -18.91 7.26
N ASP A 271 6.66 -18.12 6.82
CA ASP A 271 7.42 -17.22 7.66
C ASP A 271 6.64 -15.97 8.07
N MET A 272 5.54 -15.67 7.39
CA MET A 272 4.71 -14.51 7.72
C MET A 272 4.14 -14.57 9.14
N ASP A 273 3.94 -15.74 9.72
CA ASP A 273 3.41 -15.89 11.08
C ASP A 273 4.47 -16.03 12.16
N ARG A 274 5.74 -16.19 11.80
CA ARG A 274 6.82 -16.48 12.76
C ARG A 274 8.02 -15.53 12.67
N LEU A 275 8.29 -14.95 11.50
CA LEU A 275 9.51 -14.16 11.30
C LEU A 275 9.22 -12.66 11.43
N TYR A 276 9.50 -12.10 12.62
CA TYR A 276 9.25 -10.69 12.94
C TYR A 276 10.53 -9.86 13.01
N ASP A 277 11.58 -10.35 13.65
CA ASP A 277 12.90 -9.71 13.74
C ASP A 277 13.95 -10.72 13.27
N TYR A 278 14.74 -10.34 12.27
CA TYR A 278 15.75 -11.23 11.70
C TYR A 278 16.89 -10.43 11.05
N GLU A 279 18.04 -11.07 10.89
CA GLU A 279 19.12 -10.58 10.07
C GLU A 279 18.91 -11.05 8.63
N ALA A 280 18.82 -10.11 7.69
CA ALA A 280 18.65 -10.40 6.28
C ALA A 280 19.95 -10.90 5.63
N LYS A 281 19.86 -11.52 4.44
CA LYS A 281 21.04 -11.89 3.61
C LYS A 281 22.01 -10.72 3.41
N SER A 282 21.51 -9.52 3.37
CA SER A 282 22.28 -8.28 3.23
C SER A 282 23.07 -7.88 4.49
N GLY A 283 22.89 -8.57 5.61
CA GLY A 283 23.44 -8.24 6.92
C GLY A 283 22.77 -7.02 7.58
N TRP A 284 21.56 -6.66 7.18
CA TRP A 284 20.72 -5.67 7.85
C TRP A 284 19.75 -6.34 8.83
N LEU A 285 19.56 -5.72 9.98
CA LEU A 285 18.50 -6.14 10.90
C LEU A 285 17.15 -5.71 10.31
N VAL A 286 16.26 -6.64 10.09
CA VAL A 286 14.87 -6.37 9.72
C VAL A 286 14.00 -6.42 10.97
N CYS A 287 13.27 -5.34 11.23
CA CYS A 287 12.20 -5.29 12.21
C CYS A 287 10.87 -5.19 11.44
N ARG A 288 10.14 -6.30 11.38
CA ARG A 288 8.86 -6.36 10.67
C ARG A 288 7.70 -6.03 11.60
N LEU A 289 6.96 -5.00 11.24
CA LEU A 289 5.81 -4.51 12.00
C LEU A 289 4.51 -4.99 11.34
N ASP A 290 3.97 -6.07 11.87
CA ASP A 290 2.74 -6.72 11.44
C ASP A 290 1.54 -6.12 12.19
N ALA A 291 0.51 -5.65 11.47
CA ALA A 291 -0.64 -5.05 12.12
C ALA A 291 -1.50 -6.05 12.91
N SER A 292 -1.39 -7.36 12.65
CA SER A 292 -2.04 -8.38 13.49
C SER A 292 -1.57 -8.34 14.95
N LEU A 293 -0.36 -7.78 15.19
CA LEU A 293 0.22 -7.61 16.52
C LEU A 293 -0.15 -6.26 17.17
N CYS A 294 -0.80 -5.35 16.43
CA CYS A 294 -1.25 -4.06 16.96
C CYS A 294 -2.34 -4.26 18.01
N GLU A 295 -2.25 -3.52 19.11
CA GLU A 295 -3.21 -3.58 20.22
C GLU A 295 -4.63 -3.22 19.78
N ASN A 296 -4.79 -2.24 18.87
CA ASN A 296 -6.09 -1.88 18.29
C ASN A 296 -6.73 -3.07 17.57
N VAL A 297 -5.93 -3.83 16.82
CA VAL A 297 -6.39 -5.00 16.07
C VAL A 297 -6.70 -6.15 17.00
N LYS A 298 -5.81 -6.46 17.96
CA LYS A 298 -6.01 -7.55 18.94
C LYS A 298 -7.24 -7.34 19.81
N GLN A 299 -7.43 -6.10 20.29
CA GLN A 299 -8.53 -5.76 21.21
C GLN A 299 -9.81 -5.34 20.46
N ARG A 300 -9.77 -5.23 19.13
CA ARG A 300 -10.89 -4.80 18.27
C ARG A 300 -11.50 -3.47 18.69
N ARG A 301 -10.67 -2.56 19.20
CA ARG A 301 -11.04 -1.20 19.63
C ARG A 301 -9.83 -0.28 19.51
N ILE A 302 -10.05 1.03 19.51
CA ILE A 302 -8.96 2.00 19.53
C ILE A 302 -8.35 2.03 20.93
N VAL A 303 -7.16 1.48 21.07
CA VAL A 303 -6.30 1.58 22.26
C VAL A 303 -5.30 2.73 22.07
N TYR A 304 -4.70 2.79 20.89
CA TYR A 304 -3.73 3.81 20.53
C TYR A 304 -4.22 4.57 19.28
N PRO A 305 -4.64 5.85 19.42
CA PRO A 305 -5.04 6.68 18.29
C PRO A 305 -3.94 6.83 17.24
N GLY A 306 -4.31 6.82 15.95
CA GLY A 306 -3.38 6.95 14.83
C GLY A 306 -2.65 5.67 14.42
N MET A 307 -2.80 4.57 15.16
CA MET A 307 -2.32 3.25 14.76
C MET A 307 -3.38 2.49 13.97
N GLN A 308 -2.93 1.44 13.26
CA GLN A 308 -3.82 0.58 12.46
C GLN A 308 -5.03 0.11 13.27
N THR A 309 -6.23 0.31 12.71
CA THR A 309 -7.50 -0.13 13.35
C THR A 309 -7.87 -1.55 12.95
N TYR A 310 -8.76 -2.18 13.73
CA TYR A 310 -9.30 -3.51 13.40
C TYR A 310 -10.07 -3.49 12.07
N GLU A 311 -10.85 -2.43 11.82
CA GLU A 311 -11.61 -2.24 10.58
C GLU A 311 -10.67 -2.08 9.39
N GLY A 312 -9.61 -1.28 9.52
CA GLY A 312 -8.60 -1.11 8.48
C GLY A 312 -7.87 -2.42 8.16
N PHE A 313 -7.46 -3.18 9.18
CA PHE A 313 -6.83 -4.48 9.04
C PHE A 313 -7.76 -5.48 8.33
N THR A 314 -9.01 -5.63 8.83
CA THR A 314 -9.99 -6.55 8.22
C THR A 314 -10.49 -6.09 6.87
N GLY A 315 -10.41 -4.78 6.58
CA GLY A 315 -10.73 -4.22 5.27
C GLY A 315 -9.86 -4.79 4.16
N TYR A 316 -8.55 -4.94 4.38
CA TYR A 316 -7.66 -5.60 3.42
C TYR A 316 -8.01 -7.07 3.22
N LEU A 317 -8.38 -7.77 4.30
CA LEU A 317 -8.82 -9.17 4.23
C LEU A 317 -10.12 -9.31 3.44
N LYS A 318 -11.11 -8.45 3.71
CA LYS A 318 -12.39 -8.45 3.00
C LYS A 318 -12.26 -8.08 1.52
N ALA A 319 -11.33 -7.18 1.18
CA ALA A 319 -11.16 -6.71 -0.20
C ALA A 319 -10.50 -7.72 -1.13
N GLY A 320 -9.69 -8.64 -0.61
CA GLY A 320 -8.93 -9.54 -1.48
C GLY A 320 -8.60 -10.92 -0.90
N GLY A 321 -9.09 -11.24 0.30
CA GLY A 321 -8.74 -12.48 1.00
C GLY A 321 -7.34 -12.44 1.63
N ASP A 322 -7.00 -13.50 2.35
CA ASP A 322 -5.72 -13.67 3.05
C ASP A 322 -4.52 -13.85 2.10
N SER A 323 -4.77 -14.34 0.91
CA SER A 323 -3.75 -14.53 -0.14
C SER A 323 -3.51 -13.27 -1.00
N SER A 324 -4.26 -12.18 -0.75
CA SER A 324 -4.11 -10.97 -1.55
C SER A 324 -2.79 -10.25 -1.26
N ALA A 325 -2.19 -9.68 -2.31
CA ALA A 325 -0.98 -8.88 -2.18
C ALA A 325 -1.19 -7.67 -1.25
N ALA A 326 -2.36 -7.04 -1.27
CA ALA A 326 -2.69 -5.92 -0.41
C ALA A 326 -2.76 -6.32 1.08
N TYR A 327 -3.38 -7.46 1.39
CA TYR A 327 -3.40 -7.98 2.76
C TYR A 327 -2.00 -8.36 3.23
N SER A 328 -1.24 -9.12 2.44
CA SER A 328 0.13 -9.48 2.77
C SER A 328 0.98 -8.23 3.07
N CYS A 329 0.96 -7.23 2.19
CA CYS A 329 1.80 -6.05 2.33
C CYS A 329 1.30 -5.07 3.40
N PHE A 330 0.05 -4.59 3.28
CA PHE A 330 -0.43 -3.47 4.10
C PHE A 330 -1.02 -3.88 5.44
N ALA A 331 -1.49 -5.13 5.57
CA ALA A 331 -1.97 -5.65 6.84
C ALA A 331 -0.89 -6.45 7.58
N ARG A 332 -0.17 -7.34 6.87
CA ARG A 332 0.78 -8.26 7.51
C ARG A 332 2.24 -7.77 7.41
N GLY A 333 2.52 -6.74 6.60
CA GLY A 333 3.88 -6.23 6.40
C GLY A 333 4.83 -7.27 5.80
N TRP A 334 4.33 -8.17 4.95
CA TRP A 334 5.08 -9.21 4.26
C TRP A 334 4.98 -9.03 2.75
N PRO A 335 6.06 -9.21 1.97
CA PRO A 335 5.99 -9.02 0.53
C PRO A 335 5.10 -10.08 -0.14
N PRO A 336 4.36 -9.72 -1.18
CA PRO A 336 3.60 -10.69 -1.95
C PRO A 336 4.53 -11.64 -2.69
N MET A 337 4.30 -12.95 -2.53
CA MET A 337 5.22 -14.02 -2.95
C MET A 337 5.35 -14.18 -4.47
N LYS A 338 4.36 -13.73 -5.25
CA LYS A 338 4.34 -13.83 -6.72
C LYS A 338 3.82 -12.55 -7.32
N GLY A 339 4.71 -11.73 -7.85
CA GLY A 339 4.35 -10.55 -8.62
C GLY A 339 4.29 -9.23 -7.83
N SER A 340 3.74 -8.21 -8.44
CA SER A 340 3.54 -6.88 -7.85
C SER A 340 2.22 -6.82 -7.12
N ILE A 341 2.19 -6.08 -6.00
CA ILE A 341 0.97 -5.79 -5.25
C ILE A 341 -0.13 -5.19 -6.13
N TRP A 342 0.25 -4.46 -7.16
CA TRP A 342 -0.63 -3.76 -8.07
C TRP A 342 -0.98 -4.59 -9.31
N THR A 343 -0.90 -5.90 -9.27
CA THR A 343 -1.41 -6.73 -10.37
C THR A 343 -2.94 -6.68 -10.41
N VAL A 344 -3.48 -6.50 -11.61
CA VAL A 344 -4.93 -6.42 -11.78
C VAL A 344 -5.59 -7.73 -11.34
N VAL A 345 -5.04 -8.87 -11.74
CA VAL A 345 -5.56 -10.19 -11.38
C VAL A 345 -4.60 -10.86 -10.39
N PRO A 346 -5.06 -11.26 -9.20
CA PRO A 346 -4.27 -12.04 -8.26
C PRO A 346 -3.79 -13.36 -8.87
N PRO A 347 -2.57 -13.82 -8.53
CA PRO A 347 -1.96 -14.98 -9.19
C PRO A 347 -2.73 -16.30 -9.08
N THR A 348 -3.49 -16.50 -8.02
CA THR A 348 -4.26 -17.75 -7.82
C THR A 348 -5.57 -17.81 -8.60
N TRP A 349 -6.17 -16.63 -8.86
CA TRP A 349 -7.53 -16.54 -9.40
C TRP A 349 -7.73 -17.19 -10.78
N PRO A 350 -6.82 -17.04 -11.77
CA PRO A 350 -6.97 -17.71 -13.05
C PRO A 350 -6.98 -19.24 -12.93
N GLN A 351 -6.27 -19.78 -11.95
CA GLN A 351 -6.28 -21.22 -11.68
C GLN A 351 -7.57 -21.68 -11.01
N GLU A 352 -8.08 -20.90 -10.04
CA GLU A 352 -9.34 -21.16 -9.35
C GLU A 352 -10.58 -21.00 -10.25
N ALA A 353 -10.45 -20.24 -11.34
CA ALA A 353 -11.48 -20.07 -12.35
C ALA A 353 -11.51 -21.21 -13.40
N ARG A 354 -10.56 -22.14 -13.35
CA ARG A 354 -10.54 -23.24 -14.34
C ARG A 354 -11.65 -24.24 -14.08
N GLY A 355 -12.50 -24.39 -15.09
CA GLY A 355 -13.66 -25.30 -14.99
C GLY A 355 -14.61 -25.11 -16.17
N GLU A 356 -15.68 -25.92 -16.18
CA GLU A 356 -16.75 -25.87 -17.16
C GLU A 356 -18.09 -25.56 -16.51
N ALA A 357 -18.78 -24.53 -17.02
CA ALA A 357 -20.12 -24.16 -16.56
C ALA A 357 -21.15 -25.25 -16.91
N ILE A 358 -22.02 -25.53 -15.97
CA ILE A 358 -23.22 -26.40 -16.17
C ILE A 358 -24.40 -25.45 -16.38
N PHE A 359 -24.68 -25.13 -17.64
CA PHE A 359 -25.73 -24.19 -17.99
C PHE A 359 -27.13 -24.81 -17.74
N ALA A 360 -28.00 -24.05 -17.11
CA ALA A 360 -29.40 -24.42 -16.88
C ALA A 360 -30.28 -24.17 -18.12
N GLU A 361 -29.85 -23.28 -19.01
CA GLU A 361 -30.50 -22.85 -20.25
C GLU A 361 -29.50 -22.86 -21.39
N THR A 362 -29.97 -22.75 -22.65
CA THR A 362 -29.08 -22.62 -23.80
C THR A 362 -28.31 -21.30 -23.72
N PRO A 363 -26.97 -21.32 -23.58
CA PRO A 363 -26.19 -20.11 -23.47
C PRO A 363 -26.03 -19.43 -24.82
N THR A 364 -25.79 -18.12 -24.80
CA THR A 364 -25.44 -17.33 -26.00
C THR A 364 -23.94 -17.44 -26.27
N THR A 365 -23.58 -17.81 -27.50
CA THR A 365 -22.17 -17.84 -27.92
C THR A 365 -21.71 -16.44 -28.34
N CYS A 366 -20.54 -16.02 -27.85
CA CYS A 366 -19.96 -14.71 -28.08
C CYS A 366 -18.47 -14.81 -28.40
N ALA A 367 -17.93 -13.77 -29.06
CA ALA A 367 -16.52 -13.68 -29.39
C ALA A 367 -15.97 -12.27 -29.17
N ALA A 368 -14.66 -12.20 -28.92
CA ALA A 368 -13.91 -10.96 -28.91
C ALA A 368 -12.58 -11.14 -29.63
N VAL A 369 -12.21 -10.13 -30.42
CA VAL A 369 -11.02 -10.17 -31.27
C VAL A 369 -10.09 -9.03 -30.94
N ASP A 370 -8.91 -9.37 -30.39
CA ASP A 370 -7.77 -8.45 -30.28
C ASP A 370 -6.96 -8.52 -31.58
N LEU A 371 -6.85 -7.40 -32.28
CA LEU A 371 -6.25 -7.34 -33.61
C LEU A 371 -4.77 -6.97 -33.54
N ALA A 372 -3.97 -7.63 -34.36
CA ALA A 372 -2.56 -7.30 -34.53
C ALA A 372 -2.20 -7.34 -36.03
N PHE A 373 -1.53 -6.30 -36.52
CA PHE A 373 -1.29 -6.13 -37.97
C PHE A 373 0.16 -6.25 -38.36
N ALA A 374 1.04 -5.59 -37.64
CA ALA A 374 2.46 -5.59 -37.94
C ALA A 374 3.28 -5.94 -36.66
N GLY A 375 4.48 -6.51 -36.83
CA GLY A 375 5.38 -6.80 -35.72
C GLY A 375 5.20 -8.18 -35.10
N GLN A 376 5.54 -8.29 -33.81
CA GLN A 376 5.56 -9.56 -33.08
C GLN A 376 4.23 -9.94 -32.43
N ASP A 377 3.27 -9.02 -32.38
CA ASP A 377 1.95 -9.25 -31.78
C ASP A 377 1.13 -10.26 -32.60
N THR A 378 0.26 -11.01 -31.92
CA THR A 378 -0.60 -12.01 -32.53
C THR A 378 -2.06 -11.58 -32.47
N ALA A 379 -2.78 -11.64 -33.60
CA ALA A 379 -4.22 -11.44 -33.59
C ALA A 379 -4.90 -12.67 -32.95
N GLN A 380 -5.76 -12.44 -31.95
CA GLN A 380 -6.39 -13.51 -31.18
C GLN A 380 -7.90 -13.32 -31.12
N MET A 381 -8.64 -14.42 -31.30
CA MET A 381 -10.08 -14.46 -31.13
C MET A 381 -10.45 -15.36 -29.96
N SER A 382 -10.95 -14.80 -28.88
CA SER A 382 -11.52 -15.57 -27.77
C SER A 382 -13.00 -15.83 -28.01
N VAL A 383 -13.43 -17.06 -27.75
CA VAL A 383 -14.82 -17.50 -27.89
C VAL A 383 -15.31 -18.00 -26.54
N GLY A 384 -16.52 -17.59 -26.18
CA GLY A 384 -17.14 -17.99 -24.94
C GLY A 384 -18.65 -18.14 -25.03
N ARG A 385 -19.26 -18.63 -23.96
CA ARG A 385 -20.70 -18.79 -23.79
C ARG A 385 -21.17 -18.05 -22.56
N TRP A 386 -22.20 -17.27 -22.70
CA TRP A 386 -22.85 -16.52 -21.64
C TRP A 386 -24.24 -17.05 -21.35
N GLY A 387 -24.56 -17.32 -20.09
CA GLY A 387 -25.89 -17.79 -19.70
C GLY A 387 -26.01 -18.14 -18.23
N LEU A 388 -27.21 -18.54 -17.84
CA LEU A 388 -27.53 -18.98 -16.47
C LEU A 388 -26.97 -20.38 -16.23
N ALA A 389 -26.06 -20.51 -15.25
CA ALA A 389 -25.45 -21.79 -14.88
C ALA A 389 -25.93 -22.23 -13.48
N SER A 390 -26.22 -23.52 -13.32
CA SER A 390 -26.61 -24.12 -12.06
C SER A 390 -25.42 -24.53 -11.17
N GLY A 391 -24.27 -24.73 -11.79
CA GLY A 391 -23.03 -25.14 -11.13
C GLY A 391 -21.88 -25.15 -12.13
N TRP A 392 -20.77 -25.72 -11.74
CA TRP A 392 -19.59 -25.87 -12.58
C TRP A 392 -18.83 -27.15 -12.25
N ARG A 393 -18.05 -27.63 -13.21
CA ARG A 393 -17.18 -28.79 -13.08
C ARG A 393 -15.73 -28.30 -13.06
N ASP A 394 -14.96 -28.69 -12.07
CA ASP A 394 -13.55 -28.30 -11.97
C ASP A 394 -12.63 -29.17 -12.87
N HIS A 395 -11.33 -28.86 -12.85
CA HIS A 395 -10.32 -29.57 -13.62
C HIS A 395 -10.12 -31.04 -13.15
N GLN A 396 -10.61 -31.41 -11.96
CA GLN A 396 -10.61 -32.77 -11.43
C GLN A 396 -11.93 -33.50 -11.74
N ASN A 397 -12.79 -32.87 -12.55
CA ASN A 397 -14.09 -33.41 -12.94
C ASN A 397 -15.13 -33.48 -11.78
N GLN A 398 -14.87 -32.74 -10.67
CA GLN A 398 -15.81 -32.64 -9.56
C GLN A 398 -16.86 -31.58 -9.85
N ILE A 399 -18.12 -31.89 -9.54
CA ILE A 399 -19.23 -30.94 -9.73
C ILE A 399 -19.43 -30.12 -8.46
N HIS A 400 -19.49 -28.82 -8.65
CA HIS A 400 -19.73 -27.81 -7.62
C HIS A 400 -21.02 -27.07 -7.94
N ASP A 401 -21.89 -26.93 -6.95
CA ASP A 401 -23.07 -26.09 -7.06
C ASP A 401 -22.72 -24.62 -6.74
N PHE A 402 -23.39 -23.69 -7.36
CA PHE A 402 -23.39 -22.33 -6.87
C PHE A 402 -24.28 -22.22 -5.64
N LEU A 403 -23.71 -21.74 -4.53
CA LEU A 403 -24.41 -21.60 -3.27
C LEU A 403 -24.89 -20.16 -3.07
N ASP A 404 -26.02 -19.99 -2.42
CA ASP A 404 -26.45 -18.66 -1.95
C ASP A 404 -25.50 -18.20 -0.84
N ARG A 405 -25.06 -16.94 -0.87
CA ARG A 405 -24.11 -16.42 0.13
C ARG A 405 -24.73 -16.11 1.47
N LEU A 406 -26.02 -15.81 1.46
CA LEU A 406 -26.77 -15.56 2.70
C LEU A 406 -27.24 -16.86 3.34
N ASP A 407 -27.35 -17.94 2.53
CA ASP A 407 -27.76 -19.25 3.00
C ASP A 407 -27.02 -20.33 2.18
N ILE A 408 -25.84 -20.72 2.66
CA ILE A 408 -24.98 -21.72 2.01
C ILE A 408 -25.64 -23.12 1.85
N THR A 409 -26.80 -23.31 2.43
CA THR A 409 -27.61 -24.56 2.25
C THR A 409 -28.42 -24.51 0.98
N LYS A 410 -28.59 -23.36 0.36
CA LYS A 410 -29.38 -23.18 -0.86
C LYS A 410 -28.52 -23.12 -2.10
N LYS A 411 -28.88 -23.90 -3.10
CA LYS A 411 -28.32 -23.86 -4.44
C LYS A 411 -28.95 -22.68 -5.20
N ARG A 412 -28.12 -21.91 -5.94
CA ARG A 412 -28.60 -20.78 -6.72
C ARG A 412 -27.88 -20.68 -8.05
N ALA A 413 -28.66 -20.67 -9.15
CA ALA A 413 -28.11 -20.45 -10.47
C ALA A 413 -27.57 -19.00 -10.61
N ARG A 414 -26.49 -18.83 -11.38
CA ARG A 414 -25.83 -17.55 -11.65
C ARG A 414 -25.54 -17.36 -13.12
N HIS A 415 -25.52 -16.11 -13.57
CA HIS A 415 -25.02 -15.79 -14.89
C HIS A 415 -23.49 -15.89 -14.93
N VAL A 416 -22.98 -16.69 -15.86
CA VAL A 416 -21.55 -17.02 -15.99
C VAL A 416 -21.12 -16.87 -17.45
N LEU A 417 -19.94 -16.28 -17.64
CA LEU A 417 -19.17 -16.35 -18.88
C LEU A 417 -18.24 -17.56 -18.80
N GLN A 418 -18.47 -18.55 -19.63
CA GLN A 418 -17.52 -19.62 -19.90
C GLN A 418 -16.63 -19.21 -21.07
N ILE A 419 -15.33 -19.06 -20.87
CA ILE A 419 -14.37 -18.90 -21.95
C ILE A 419 -13.97 -20.28 -22.43
N ASP A 420 -14.32 -20.64 -23.66
CA ASP A 420 -14.19 -22.01 -24.16
C ASP A 420 -12.89 -22.24 -24.93
N GLN A 421 -12.44 -21.24 -25.73
CA GLN A 421 -11.28 -21.40 -26.59
C GLN A 421 -10.68 -20.06 -27.02
N ILE A 422 -9.41 -20.13 -27.41
CA ILE A 422 -8.68 -19.03 -28.05
C ILE A 422 -8.21 -19.50 -29.42
N LEU A 423 -8.47 -18.72 -30.42
CA LEU A 423 -8.16 -19.03 -31.80
C LEU A 423 -7.19 -17.98 -32.35
N PRO A 424 -5.96 -18.37 -32.70
CA PRO A 424 -5.08 -17.46 -33.42
C PRO A 424 -5.67 -17.14 -34.81
N LEU A 425 -5.62 -15.87 -35.20
CA LEU A 425 -6.02 -15.40 -36.49
C LEU A 425 -4.78 -15.25 -37.40
N GLN A 426 -4.98 -15.42 -38.68
CA GLN A 426 -3.91 -15.20 -39.66
C GLN A 426 -3.56 -13.70 -39.72
N LYS A 427 -2.28 -13.38 -39.55
CA LYS A 427 -1.83 -11.99 -39.70
C LYS A 427 -2.07 -11.50 -41.12
N SER A 428 -2.70 -10.36 -41.25
CA SER A 428 -2.92 -9.72 -42.53
C SER A 428 -2.95 -8.19 -42.39
N ASP A 429 -2.25 -7.51 -43.28
CA ASP A 429 -2.32 -6.04 -43.37
C ASP A 429 -3.56 -5.59 -44.15
N ASN A 430 -4.34 -6.53 -44.67
CA ASN A 430 -5.56 -6.26 -45.42
C ASN A 430 -6.79 -6.40 -44.51
N THR A 431 -7.47 -5.26 -44.24
CA THR A 431 -8.68 -5.21 -43.42
C THR A 431 -9.82 -6.09 -43.94
N VAL A 432 -9.92 -6.26 -45.26
CA VAL A 432 -10.96 -7.11 -45.87
C VAL A 432 -10.70 -8.58 -45.55
N VAL A 433 -9.47 -9.06 -45.77
CA VAL A 433 -9.09 -10.46 -45.50
C VAL A 433 -9.30 -10.80 -44.01
N MET A 434 -8.88 -9.91 -43.11
CA MET A 434 -9.09 -10.10 -41.66
C MET A 434 -10.59 -10.14 -41.32
N SER A 435 -11.39 -9.26 -41.91
CA SER A 435 -12.84 -9.24 -41.68
C SER A 435 -13.53 -10.50 -42.19
N GLU A 436 -13.13 -11.00 -43.36
CA GLU A 436 -13.66 -12.25 -43.93
C GLU A 436 -13.32 -13.46 -43.08
N GLU A 437 -12.10 -13.52 -42.53
CA GLU A 437 -11.71 -14.58 -41.59
C GLU A 437 -12.55 -14.55 -40.31
N ILE A 438 -12.70 -13.37 -39.68
CA ILE A 438 -13.52 -13.19 -38.48
C ILE A 438 -14.97 -13.59 -38.76
N MET A 439 -15.55 -13.06 -39.82
CA MET A 439 -16.92 -13.39 -40.27
C MET A 439 -17.09 -14.89 -40.50
N GLY A 440 -16.15 -15.52 -41.20
CA GLY A 440 -16.19 -16.94 -41.50
C GLY A 440 -16.20 -17.78 -40.20
N ARG A 441 -15.36 -17.45 -39.25
CA ARG A 441 -15.32 -18.12 -37.91
C ARG A 441 -16.60 -17.89 -37.11
N CYS A 442 -17.11 -16.66 -37.08
CA CYS A 442 -18.37 -16.34 -36.42
C CYS A 442 -19.54 -17.13 -37.02
N LYS A 443 -19.66 -17.20 -38.34
CA LYS A 443 -20.71 -17.99 -39.02
C LYS A 443 -20.61 -19.48 -38.71
N MET A 444 -19.40 -20.05 -38.73
CA MET A 444 -19.17 -21.45 -38.42
C MET A 444 -19.59 -21.78 -36.99
N MET A 445 -19.35 -20.87 -36.02
CA MET A 445 -19.69 -21.04 -34.59
C MET A 445 -21.09 -20.53 -34.25
N LYS A 446 -21.86 -20.06 -35.23
CA LYS A 446 -23.21 -19.51 -35.06
C LYS A 446 -23.25 -18.30 -34.13
N ILE A 447 -22.21 -17.45 -34.18
CA ILE A 447 -22.11 -16.20 -33.42
C ILE A 447 -22.75 -15.11 -34.27
N SER A 448 -23.75 -14.42 -33.73
CA SER A 448 -24.37 -13.29 -34.41
C SER A 448 -23.50 -12.03 -34.28
N PRO A 449 -23.62 -11.08 -35.22
CA PRO A 449 -22.75 -9.90 -35.27
C PRO A 449 -22.71 -9.11 -33.95
N GLU A 450 -23.86 -8.89 -33.34
CA GLU A 450 -24.01 -8.15 -32.09
C GLU A 450 -23.30 -8.80 -30.89
N TRP A 451 -23.03 -10.12 -30.94
CA TRP A 451 -22.28 -10.88 -29.97
C TRP A 451 -20.80 -11.06 -30.36
N CYS A 452 -20.31 -10.25 -31.29
CA CYS A 452 -18.92 -10.20 -31.70
C CYS A 452 -18.32 -8.82 -31.36
N ALA A 453 -17.31 -8.78 -30.51
CA ALA A 453 -16.51 -7.57 -30.26
C ALA A 453 -15.21 -7.58 -31.04
N VAL A 454 -14.78 -6.42 -31.50
CA VAL A 454 -13.55 -6.25 -32.28
C VAL A 454 -12.81 -5.04 -31.74
N ASP A 455 -11.47 -5.11 -31.61
CA ASP A 455 -10.66 -3.92 -31.33
C ASP A 455 -10.89 -2.89 -32.46
N GLY A 456 -11.44 -1.74 -32.09
CA GLY A 456 -11.73 -0.63 -32.98
C GLY A 456 -10.66 0.45 -33.01
N THR A 457 -9.51 0.24 -32.40
CA THR A 457 -8.45 1.25 -32.31
C THR A 457 -7.55 1.23 -33.54
N GLY A 458 -7.23 2.40 -34.07
CA GLY A 458 -6.32 2.53 -35.19
C GLY A 458 -6.79 1.76 -36.43
N TYR A 459 -6.00 0.80 -36.90
CA TYR A 459 -6.32 -0.04 -38.05
C TYR A 459 -7.57 -0.91 -37.83
N GLY A 460 -7.89 -1.30 -36.61
CA GLY A 460 -9.08 -2.05 -36.26
C GLY A 460 -10.40 -1.35 -36.62
N PHE A 461 -10.36 -0.01 -36.70
CA PHE A 461 -11.50 0.76 -37.21
C PHE A 461 -11.91 0.35 -38.65
N GLY A 462 -10.91 0.06 -39.49
CA GLY A 462 -11.16 -0.42 -40.87
C GLY A 462 -11.79 -1.81 -40.90
N VAL A 463 -11.34 -2.72 -40.04
CA VAL A 463 -11.90 -4.08 -39.91
C VAL A 463 -13.34 -4.01 -39.41
N ALA A 464 -13.60 -3.27 -38.33
CA ALA A 464 -14.94 -3.08 -37.79
C ALA A 464 -15.90 -2.46 -38.80
N GLY A 465 -15.43 -1.45 -39.57
CA GLY A 465 -16.19 -0.80 -40.62
C GLY A 465 -16.55 -1.75 -41.78
N HIS A 466 -15.64 -2.65 -42.17
CA HIS A 466 -15.93 -3.66 -43.17
C HIS A 466 -16.89 -4.74 -42.68
N LEU A 467 -16.67 -5.24 -41.46
CA LEU A 467 -17.57 -6.22 -40.80
C LEU A 467 -19.00 -5.70 -40.72
N LYS A 468 -19.21 -4.41 -40.41
CA LYS A 468 -20.54 -3.79 -40.41
C LYS A 468 -21.25 -3.89 -41.74
N LYS A 469 -20.53 -3.84 -42.84
CA LYS A 469 -21.10 -3.93 -44.19
C LYS A 469 -21.43 -5.35 -44.63
N VAL A 470 -20.59 -6.34 -44.25
CA VAL A 470 -20.66 -7.71 -44.79
C VAL A 470 -21.23 -8.73 -43.83
N PHE A 471 -21.19 -8.43 -42.54
CA PHE A 471 -21.61 -9.35 -41.48
C PHE A 471 -22.75 -8.78 -40.62
N GLY A 472 -22.70 -7.50 -40.24
CA GLY A 472 -23.68 -6.82 -39.42
C GLY A 472 -23.03 -5.98 -38.31
N ASP A 473 -23.85 -5.47 -37.40
CA ASP A 473 -23.41 -4.56 -36.33
C ASP A 473 -22.57 -5.28 -35.28
N VAL A 474 -21.27 -5.35 -35.53
CA VAL A 474 -20.29 -5.81 -34.53
C VAL A 474 -19.97 -4.71 -33.53
N PHE A 475 -19.60 -5.09 -32.31
CA PHE A 475 -19.20 -4.14 -31.27
C PHE A 475 -17.73 -3.74 -31.45
N ALA A 476 -17.46 -2.55 -31.96
CA ALA A 476 -16.12 -1.98 -32.02
C ALA A 476 -15.76 -1.36 -30.67
N ILE A 477 -14.67 -1.80 -30.06
CA ILE A 477 -14.17 -1.30 -28.78
C ILE A 477 -13.02 -0.33 -29.05
N SER A 478 -13.12 0.89 -28.52
CA SER A 478 -12.06 1.88 -28.57
C SER A 478 -11.38 1.97 -27.17
N TRP A 479 -10.12 1.58 -27.06
CA TRP A 479 -9.37 1.53 -25.81
C TRP A 479 -9.11 2.91 -25.20
N ASN A 480 -9.19 3.97 -25.98
CA ASN A 480 -8.88 5.34 -25.59
C ASN A 480 -10.10 6.14 -25.10
N GLU A 481 -11.27 5.54 -25.07
CA GLU A 481 -12.49 6.19 -24.61
C GLU A 481 -12.52 6.34 -23.09
N LYS A 482 -13.43 7.19 -22.62
CA LYS A 482 -13.73 7.31 -21.19
C LYS A 482 -14.42 6.05 -20.69
N ALA A 483 -14.23 5.72 -19.42
CA ALA A 483 -14.97 4.67 -18.76
C ALA A 483 -16.49 4.94 -18.83
N THR A 484 -17.28 3.87 -18.88
CA THR A 484 -18.72 3.95 -19.05
C THR A 484 -19.45 4.10 -17.72
N GLU A 485 -20.63 4.70 -17.72
CA GLU A 485 -21.53 4.75 -16.56
C GLU A 485 -22.16 3.39 -16.21
N ARG A 486 -21.82 2.32 -16.95
CA ARG A 486 -22.34 0.99 -16.71
C ARG A 486 -21.74 0.37 -15.46
N LYS A 487 -22.56 -0.27 -14.66
CA LYS A 487 -22.12 -1.05 -13.50
C LYS A 487 -21.23 -2.22 -13.90
N ILE A 488 -20.33 -2.60 -13.03
CA ILE A 488 -19.50 -3.79 -13.20
C ILE A 488 -20.22 -5.03 -12.67
N LEU A 489 -20.81 -4.92 -11.47
CA LEU A 489 -21.64 -5.95 -10.85
C LEU A 489 -23.04 -5.39 -10.57
N ALA A 490 -24.01 -6.28 -10.43
CA ALA A 490 -25.41 -5.89 -10.20
C ALA A 490 -25.61 -5.05 -8.93
N GLU A 491 -24.85 -5.33 -7.88
CA GLU A 491 -24.90 -4.63 -6.59
C GLU A 491 -24.17 -3.28 -6.56
N ASP A 492 -23.36 -2.95 -7.57
CA ASP A 492 -22.64 -1.68 -7.59
C ASP A 492 -23.63 -0.51 -7.51
N GLN A 493 -23.32 0.48 -6.71
CA GLN A 493 -24.13 1.70 -6.63
C GLN A 493 -23.79 2.67 -7.76
N GLU A 494 -22.53 2.71 -8.16
CA GLU A 494 -21.97 3.62 -9.17
C GLU A 494 -21.55 2.86 -10.42
N GLY A 495 -21.40 3.59 -11.53
CA GLY A 495 -20.88 3.07 -12.78
C GLY A 495 -19.38 2.79 -12.74
N ALA A 496 -18.86 2.22 -13.82
CA ALA A 496 -17.42 1.95 -13.93
C ALA A 496 -16.59 3.24 -14.05
N ASP A 497 -17.18 4.33 -14.53
CA ASP A 497 -16.57 5.67 -14.61
C ASP A 497 -16.14 6.25 -13.26
N ALA A 498 -16.83 5.87 -12.19
CA ALA A 498 -16.44 6.21 -10.82
C ALA A 498 -15.33 5.29 -10.26
N GLN A 499 -15.09 4.13 -10.90
CA GLN A 499 -14.16 3.11 -10.42
C GLN A 499 -12.85 3.05 -11.19
N ALA A 500 -12.83 3.48 -12.48
CA ALA A 500 -11.70 3.29 -13.38
C ALA A 500 -11.46 4.48 -14.32
N GLU A 501 -10.19 4.77 -14.62
CA GLU A 501 -9.80 5.80 -15.58
C GLU A 501 -9.76 5.22 -17.00
N GLY A 502 -10.81 5.49 -17.81
CA GLY A 502 -10.90 5.07 -19.19
C GLY A 502 -11.33 3.62 -19.40
N VAL A 503 -11.78 3.31 -20.63
CA VAL A 503 -12.33 1.99 -21.02
C VAL A 503 -11.34 0.86 -20.81
N MET A 504 -10.06 1.05 -21.07
CA MET A 504 -9.04 0.02 -20.83
C MET A 504 -9.01 -0.41 -19.37
N SER A 505 -8.98 0.55 -18.44
CA SER A 505 -8.96 0.26 -17.00
C SER A 505 -10.29 -0.35 -16.54
N GLU A 506 -11.40 0.12 -17.10
CA GLU A 506 -12.73 -0.45 -16.85
C GLU A 506 -12.82 -1.93 -17.26
N MET A 507 -12.35 -2.27 -18.46
CA MET A 507 -12.40 -3.65 -18.96
C MET A 507 -11.61 -4.61 -18.07
N TRP A 508 -10.37 -4.24 -17.75
CA TRP A 508 -9.51 -5.04 -16.89
C TRP A 508 -10.04 -5.13 -15.45
N TRP A 509 -10.61 -4.04 -14.95
CA TRP A 509 -11.18 -4.02 -13.60
C TRP A 509 -12.48 -4.82 -13.53
N ALA A 510 -13.32 -4.77 -14.56
CA ALA A 510 -14.52 -5.58 -14.68
C ALA A 510 -14.16 -7.08 -14.76
N PHE A 511 -13.17 -7.44 -15.59
CA PHE A 511 -12.69 -8.81 -15.67
C PHE A 511 -12.19 -9.33 -14.31
N ARG A 512 -11.38 -8.54 -13.59
CA ARG A 512 -10.95 -8.87 -12.24
C ARG A 512 -12.13 -9.18 -11.32
N ARG A 513 -13.13 -8.29 -11.28
CA ARG A 513 -14.28 -8.44 -10.38
C ARG A 513 -15.16 -9.65 -10.72
N TRP A 514 -15.27 -9.98 -12.01
CA TRP A 514 -15.99 -11.16 -12.44
C TRP A 514 -15.22 -12.47 -12.19
N LEU A 515 -13.90 -12.41 -12.28
CA LEU A 515 -13.00 -13.53 -12.02
C LEU A 515 -12.86 -13.84 -10.51
N ASP A 516 -13.18 -12.89 -9.63
CA ASP A 516 -13.10 -13.06 -8.17
C ASP A 516 -13.74 -14.40 -7.77
N PRO A 517 -13.01 -15.29 -7.05
CA PRO A 517 -13.51 -16.58 -6.61
C PRO A 517 -14.85 -16.52 -5.89
N ASN A 518 -15.09 -15.39 -5.25
CA ASN A 518 -16.37 -15.12 -4.60
C ASN A 518 -17.50 -14.75 -5.58
N CYS A 519 -17.22 -14.04 -6.63
CA CYS A 519 -18.16 -13.73 -7.70
C CYS A 519 -18.32 -14.93 -8.64
N LYS A 520 -17.20 -15.49 -9.08
CA LYS A 520 -17.08 -16.63 -9.99
C LYS A 520 -18.02 -16.53 -11.21
N ALA A 521 -18.05 -15.32 -11.80
CA ALA A 521 -18.83 -15.03 -12.99
C ALA A 521 -18.06 -15.33 -14.29
N VAL A 522 -16.76 -15.62 -14.21
CA VAL A 522 -15.92 -16.08 -15.30
C VAL A 522 -15.36 -17.45 -14.97
N LEU A 523 -15.51 -18.38 -15.90
CA LEU A 523 -14.84 -19.69 -15.89
C LEU A 523 -13.97 -19.81 -17.15
N ILE A 524 -12.80 -20.44 -17.00
CA ILE A 524 -11.85 -20.69 -18.07
C ILE A 524 -11.80 -22.19 -18.33
N ASN A 525 -12.13 -22.60 -19.55
CA ASN A 525 -12.14 -24.02 -19.90
C ASN A 525 -10.76 -24.64 -19.68
N PRO A 526 -10.69 -25.80 -18.99
CA PRO A 526 -9.42 -26.48 -18.74
C PRO A 526 -8.61 -26.85 -19.98
N ILE A 527 -9.23 -26.93 -21.16
CA ILE A 527 -8.56 -27.21 -22.43
C ILE A 527 -7.65 -26.04 -22.88
N ILE A 528 -7.93 -24.81 -22.44
CA ILE A 528 -7.10 -23.65 -22.75
C ILE A 528 -5.77 -23.80 -22.01
N PRO A 529 -4.61 -23.70 -22.71
CA PRO A 529 -3.31 -23.82 -22.06
C PRO A 529 -3.15 -22.83 -20.90
N THR A 530 -2.54 -23.25 -19.80
CA THR A 530 -2.31 -22.37 -18.65
C THR A 530 -1.39 -21.23 -19.02
N ASN A 531 -0.24 -21.52 -19.67
CA ASN A 531 0.62 -20.50 -20.24
C ASN A 531 0.35 -20.34 -21.73
N PRO A 532 0.36 -19.12 -22.29
CA PRO A 532 0.77 -17.85 -21.67
C PRO A 532 -0.31 -17.12 -20.88
N ILE A 533 -1.57 -17.58 -20.90
CA ILE A 533 -2.74 -16.87 -20.32
C ILE A 533 -2.53 -16.47 -18.86
N HIS A 534 -2.10 -17.42 -18.03
CA HIS A 534 -1.87 -17.15 -16.62
C HIS A 534 -0.86 -16.00 -16.44
N THR A 535 0.25 -16.04 -17.17
CA THR A 535 1.28 -15.00 -17.09
C THR A 535 0.74 -13.64 -17.54
N GLN A 536 0.00 -13.59 -18.63
CA GLN A 536 -0.55 -12.34 -19.16
C GLN A 536 -1.59 -11.73 -18.23
N LEU A 537 -2.49 -12.53 -17.67
CA LEU A 537 -3.51 -12.06 -16.73
C LEU A 537 -2.91 -11.55 -15.42
N THR A 538 -1.92 -12.26 -14.87
CA THR A 538 -1.37 -11.97 -13.54
C THR A 538 -0.23 -10.95 -13.55
N ALA A 539 0.36 -10.66 -14.71
CA ALA A 539 1.44 -9.69 -14.82
C ALA A 539 0.95 -8.25 -15.07
N ARG A 540 -0.33 -8.04 -15.46
CA ARG A 540 -0.87 -6.70 -15.71
C ARG A 540 -0.95 -5.90 -14.42
N ARG A 541 -0.42 -4.66 -14.42
CA ARG A 541 -0.35 -3.79 -13.24
C ARG A 541 -1.42 -2.71 -13.26
N TYR A 542 -1.73 -2.18 -12.09
CA TYR A 542 -2.55 -0.98 -11.96
C TYR A 542 -1.99 -0.04 -10.89
N ARG A 543 -2.45 1.18 -10.90
CA ARG A 543 -2.16 2.21 -9.89
C ARG A 543 -3.43 2.99 -9.58
N ASN A 544 -3.46 3.66 -8.44
CA ASN A 544 -4.51 4.63 -8.16
C ASN A 544 -4.30 5.85 -9.08
N GLY A 545 -5.29 6.14 -9.89
CA GLY A 545 -5.34 7.31 -10.73
C GLY A 545 -6.07 8.47 -10.05
N LYS A 546 -6.33 9.53 -10.81
CA LYS A 546 -7.03 10.72 -10.30
C LYS A 546 -8.50 10.44 -10.00
N ASN A 547 -9.15 9.64 -10.83
CA ASN A 547 -10.59 9.35 -10.80
C ASN A 547 -10.87 7.84 -10.71
N GLY A 548 -10.05 7.08 -9.99
CA GLY A 548 -10.21 5.64 -9.84
C GLY A 548 -8.97 4.84 -10.24
N ILE A 549 -9.15 3.58 -10.57
CA ILE A 549 -8.08 2.67 -10.97
C ILE A 549 -7.57 3.02 -12.36
N LYS A 550 -6.25 3.11 -12.51
CA LYS A 550 -5.56 3.24 -13.80
C LYS A 550 -4.71 2.01 -14.04
N VAL A 551 -5.11 1.20 -15.01
CA VAL A 551 -4.34 0.04 -15.47
C VAL A 551 -3.20 0.50 -16.37
N GLU A 552 -2.03 -0.16 -16.30
CA GLU A 552 -0.88 0.14 -17.18
C GLU A 552 -1.24 -0.03 -18.65
N SER A 553 -0.69 0.82 -19.50
CA SER A 553 -0.90 0.72 -20.95
C SER A 553 -0.27 -0.56 -21.53
N LYS A 554 -0.69 -0.94 -22.74
CA LYS A 554 -0.10 -2.08 -23.47
C LYS A 554 1.41 -1.85 -23.71
N ASP A 555 1.83 -0.62 -23.93
CA ASP A 555 3.25 -0.25 -24.12
C ASP A 555 4.05 -0.35 -22.83
N GLU A 556 3.51 0.12 -21.68
CA GLU A 556 4.13 -0.07 -20.37
C GLU A 556 4.30 -1.56 -20.06
N TYR A 557 3.27 -2.38 -20.32
CA TYR A 557 3.32 -3.83 -20.15
C TYR A 557 4.40 -4.47 -21.02
N LYS A 558 4.43 -4.16 -22.34
CA LYS A 558 5.41 -4.67 -23.31
C LYS A 558 6.84 -4.28 -22.95
N SER A 559 7.06 -3.04 -22.52
CA SER A 559 8.40 -2.57 -22.12
C SER A 559 8.99 -3.43 -21.00
N ARG A 560 8.15 -3.89 -20.09
CA ARG A 560 8.51 -4.67 -18.91
C ARG A 560 8.59 -6.19 -19.17
N ASN A 561 7.59 -6.74 -19.88
CA ASN A 561 7.47 -8.18 -20.08
C ASN A 561 8.04 -8.68 -21.41
N LYS A 562 8.39 -7.78 -22.33
CA LYS A 562 8.89 -8.07 -23.69
C LYS A 562 7.91 -8.84 -24.60
N THR A 563 6.69 -9.04 -24.18
CA THR A 563 5.61 -9.71 -24.89
C THR A 563 4.33 -8.91 -24.80
N SER A 564 3.39 -9.12 -25.72
CA SER A 564 2.05 -8.52 -25.69
C SER A 564 1.07 -9.39 -24.90
N PRO A 565 0.06 -8.83 -24.20
CA PRO A 565 -0.95 -9.58 -23.50
C PRO A 565 -2.19 -9.90 -24.36
N ASP A 566 -2.00 -10.27 -25.63
CA ASP A 566 -3.04 -10.34 -26.67
C ASP A 566 -4.17 -11.32 -26.31
N GLU A 567 -3.84 -12.48 -25.72
CA GLU A 567 -4.84 -13.45 -25.26
C GLU A 567 -5.64 -12.90 -24.07
N ALA A 568 -4.99 -12.27 -23.11
CA ALA A 568 -5.66 -11.71 -21.95
C ALA A 568 -6.52 -10.49 -22.33
N ASP A 569 -6.05 -9.65 -23.27
CA ASP A 569 -6.82 -8.51 -23.78
C ASP A 569 -8.11 -8.99 -24.44
N SER A 570 -8.10 -10.10 -25.22
CA SER A 570 -9.32 -10.68 -25.81
C SER A 570 -10.30 -11.19 -24.76
N PHE A 571 -9.85 -11.69 -23.59
CA PHE A 571 -10.72 -12.09 -22.48
C PHE A 571 -11.44 -10.91 -21.83
N VAL A 572 -10.73 -9.82 -21.58
CA VAL A 572 -11.35 -8.63 -20.98
C VAL A 572 -12.34 -7.96 -21.92
N MET A 573 -12.10 -8.06 -23.25
CA MET A 573 -13.04 -7.61 -24.27
C MET A 573 -14.33 -8.42 -24.25
N LEU A 574 -14.29 -9.75 -24.02
CA LEU A 574 -15.50 -10.57 -23.87
C LEU A 574 -16.36 -10.09 -22.71
N VAL A 575 -15.78 -9.84 -21.55
CA VAL A 575 -16.51 -9.30 -20.39
C VAL A 575 -17.15 -7.95 -20.73
N HIS A 576 -16.44 -7.09 -21.43
CA HIS A 576 -16.95 -5.78 -21.81
C HIS A 576 -18.12 -5.88 -22.81
N LEU A 577 -18.03 -6.78 -23.78
CA LEU A 577 -19.12 -7.09 -24.71
C LEU A 577 -20.37 -7.54 -23.95
N ILE A 578 -20.23 -8.51 -23.04
CA ILE A 578 -21.36 -9.03 -22.27
C ILE A 578 -21.97 -7.93 -21.40
N ARG A 579 -21.16 -7.12 -20.73
CA ARG A 579 -21.65 -5.98 -19.95
C ARG A 579 -22.46 -4.99 -20.80
N LYS A 580 -22.16 -4.90 -22.10
CA LYS A 580 -22.94 -4.07 -23.05
C LYS A 580 -24.24 -4.73 -23.46
N MET A 581 -24.22 -6.04 -23.72
CA MET A 581 -25.30 -6.75 -24.40
C MET A 581 -26.29 -7.42 -23.45
N ALA A 582 -25.84 -7.84 -22.27
CA ALA A 582 -26.68 -8.57 -21.32
C ALA A 582 -27.60 -7.65 -20.52
N ASP A 583 -28.85 -8.05 -20.36
CA ASP A 583 -29.84 -7.37 -19.52
C ASP A 583 -29.54 -7.57 -18.02
N THR A 584 -28.89 -8.68 -17.67
CA THR A 584 -28.57 -9.06 -16.29
C THR A 584 -27.07 -9.13 -16.10
N LEU A 585 -26.54 -8.38 -15.13
CA LEU A 585 -25.14 -8.45 -14.73
C LEU A 585 -24.97 -9.49 -13.62
N PRO A 586 -23.80 -10.15 -13.53
CA PRO A 586 -23.51 -10.99 -12.38
C PRO A 586 -23.41 -10.13 -11.12
N GLY A 587 -23.74 -10.70 -9.99
CA GLY A 587 -23.70 -10.02 -8.71
C GLY A 587 -23.40 -10.98 -7.57
N LEU A 588 -22.94 -10.40 -6.48
CA LEU A 588 -22.73 -11.13 -5.23
C LEU A 588 -24.06 -11.44 -4.54
N VAL A 589 -25.08 -10.62 -4.80
CA VAL A 589 -26.45 -10.78 -4.29
C VAL A 589 -27.42 -10.45 -5.42
N GLU A 590 -28.08 -11.44 -5.99
CA GLU A 590 -29.22 -11.17 -6.85
C GLU A 590 -30.41 -10.74 -5.97
N GLN A 591 -30.88 -9.51 -6.15
CA GLN A 591 -32.11 -9.06 -5.50
C GLN A 591 -33.29 -9.88 -6.06
N GLN A 592 -34.04 -10.53 -5.20
CA GLN A 592 -35.40 -10.98 -5.56
C GLN A 592 -36.21 -9.75 -5.96
N VAL A 593 -36.68 -9.73 -7.20
CA VAL A 593 -37.74 -8.83 -7.63
C VAL A 593 -39.02 -9.28 -6.98
N SER A 594 -39.26 -8.91 -5.75
CA SER A 594 -40.57 -8.91 -5.10
C SER A 594 -40.70 -7.65 -4.27
N GLY A 595 -41.67 -6.85 -4.67
CA GLY A 595 -41.96 -5.53 -4.13
C GLY A 595 -41.90 -5.42 -2.63
N LYS A 596 -41.18 -4.46 -2.22
CA LYS A 596 -41.16 -3.56 -1.08
C LYS A 596 -39.71 -3.39 -0.60
N ARG A 597 -39.13 -2.24 -0.97
CA ARG A 597 -37.83 -1.80 -0.45
C ARG A 597 -37.89 -1.71 1.08
N LYS A 598 -37.17 -2.57 1.78
CA LYS A 598 -36.64 -2.29 3.12
C LYS A 598 -35.20 -1.82 2.93
N ARG A 599 -34.90 -0.65 3.45
CA ARG A 599 -33.51 -0.14 3.53
C ARG A 599 -32.66 -1.14 4.30
N PRO A 600 -31.46 -1.51 3.84
CA PRO A 600 -30.50 -2.20 4.68
C PRO A 600 -30.03 -1.19 5.75
N GLN A 601 -30.23 -1.57 7.01
CA GLN A 601 -29.43 -1.05 8.11
C GLN A 601 -28.12 -1.83 8.02
N ASP A 602 -27.06 -1.15 7.62
CA ASP A 602 -25.66 -1.33 7.99
C ASP A 602 -24.81 -0.61 6.94
N GLY A 603 -24.34 0.57 7.35
CA GLY A 603 -23.62 1.50 6.49
C GLY A 603 -22.16 1.12 6.29
N MET A 604 -21.82 0.60 5.14
CA MET A 604 -20.49 0.71 4.58
C MET A 604 -20.60 1.17 3.13
N HIS A 605 -20.27 2.42 2.91
CA HIS A 605 -20.12 2.97 1.57
C HIS A 605 -18.63 3.03 1.19
N TRP A 606 -18.30 2.47 0.04
CA TRP A 606 -17.02 2.70 -0.59
C TRP A 606 -17.04 4.09 -1.24
N VAL A 607 -16.33 5.03 -0.67
CA VAL A 607 -16.07 6.32 -1.32
C VAL A 607 -14.62 6.32 -1.72
N SER A 608 -14.36 6.17 -3.00
CA SER A 608 -13.05 6.14 -3.68
C SER A 608 -12.04 5.13 -3.11
N VAL A 609 -11.30 4.51 -3.97
CA VAL A 609 -10.23 3.55 -3.65
C VAL A 609 -9.21 4.25 -2.73
N GLY A 610 -9.28 3.94 -1.43
CA GLY A 610 -8.32 4.45 -0.45
C GLY A 610 -8.89 5.16 0.79
N LYS A 611 -10.21 5.42 0.89
CA LYS A 611 -10.79 5.97 2.12
C LYS A 611 -12.02 5.18 2.55
N MET A 612 -11.92 4.48 3.68
CA MET A 612 -13.10 4.07 4.43
C MET A 612 -13.54 5.25 5.32
N VAL A 613 -14.79 5.67 5.17
CA VAL A 613 -15.43 6.59 6.11
C VAL A 613 -16.47 5.79 6.88
N ASN A 614 -16.34 5.76 8.18
CA ASN A 614 -17.34 5.18 9.07
C ASN A 614 -18.50 6.17 9.18
N THR A 615 -19.71 5.78 8.78
CA THR A 615 -20.93 6.62 8.84
C THR A 615 -21.66 6.54 10.16
N ASP A 616 -21.10 5.91 11.19
CA ASP A 616 -21.72 5.78 12.52
C ASP A 616 -21.50 7.01 13.43
N GLU A 617 -20.86 8.08 12.94
CA GLU A 617 -20.75 9.37 13.64
C GLU A 617 -21.61 10.48 13.00
N VAL A 618 -22.84 10.18 12.68
CA VAL A 618 -23.87 11.22 12.58
C VAL A 618 -24.91 10.91 13.64
N ASP A 619 -24.54 11.22 14.85
CA ASP A 619 -25.50 11.23 15.94
C ASP A 619 -26.48 12.39 15.77
N VAL A 620 -27.69 11.98 15.78
CA VAL A 620 -28.92 12.74 15.94
C VAL A 620 -28.72 13.78 17.05
N LEU A 621 -28.53 15.04 16.70
CA LEU A 621 -28.93 16.14 17.53
C LEU A 621 -30.35 16.49 17.13
N ASP A 622 -31.28 15.87 17.87
CA ASP A 622 -32.64 16.24 17.91
C ASP A 622 -32.79 17.53 18.75
N GLY A 623 -33.52 18.47 18.22
CA GLY A 623 -34.20 19.46 19.01
C GLY A 623 -33.58 20.86 19.17
N ASP A 624 -34.09 21.77 18.35
CA ASP A 624 -34.38 23.17 18.69
C ASP A 624 -33.33 24.02 19.43
N LYS A 625 -32.62 24.85 18.63
CA LYS A 625 -32.60 26.30 18.82
C LYS A 625 -31.84 26.98 17.69
N ARG A 626 -32.60 27.69 16.84
CA ARG A 626 -32.06 28.71 15.94
C ARG A 626 -31.54 29.86 16.80
N GLU A 627 -30.27 30.11 16.80
CA GLU A 627 -29.69 31.42 17.02
C GLU A 627 -28.74 31.74 15.85
N SER A 628 -29.09 32.87 15.25
CA SER A 628 -28.38 33.50 14.14
C SER A 628 -26.93 33.84 14.51
N TYR A 629 -25.96 33.39 13.70
CA TYR A 629 -24.59 33.88 13.78
C TYR A 629 -24.30 34.79 12.59
N ASP A 630 -24.00 36.04 12.91
CA ASP A 630 -23.61 37.11 12.02
C ASP A 630 -22.10 37.03 11.74
N PRO A 631 -21.62 36.96 10.49
CA PRO A 631 -20.21 36.91 10.18
C PRO A 631 -19.65 38.30 9.83
N GLN A 632 -19.55 39.18 10.80
CA GLN A 632 -18.68 40.35 10.76
C GLN A 632 -18.20 40.65 12.17
N LEU A 633 -16.95 40.30 12.46
CA LEU A 633 -15.99 41.08 13.25
C LEU A 633 -14.79 40.19 13.68
N GLN A 634 -13.63 40.57 13.09
CA GLN A 634 -12.26 40.30 13.47
C GLN A 634 -11.65 38.97 13.01
#